data_a5907730e32d523d1c3cc0482d1bc0e1
#
_entry.id   a5907730e32d523d1c3cc0482d1bc0e1
#
_cell.length_a   1.000
_cell.length_b   1.000
_cell.length_c   1.000
_cell.angle_alpha   90.00
_cell.angle_beta   90.00
_cell.angle_gamma   90.00
#
_symmetry.space_group_name_H-M   'P 1'
#
loop_
_entity.id
_entity.type
_entity.pdbx_description
1 polymer ?
#
loop_
_entity_poly.entity_id
_entity_poly.type
_entity_poly.pdbx_seq_one_letter_code
_entity_poly.pdbx_strand_id
1 'polypeptide(L)'
;MTSNSVTRSNSIGSKALSKLPKLSKKDLGNLVPRRGNKVAPVLASALLKASGWRTVGEIPNIPQAVVLALPHTSNVDGVYAIPSLFALDLQISIMGKHTLFKIPVLAQLLRWMGVVPINRGNKGSVLQASIDKFKTGEPLFLGLSPEGTRQYTKDWKTGFYYLALGANVPILPVAMDYKTKEIRFMSLVHPTGDITADLPKIYGQYQGVVPRYPERLSQPLQDINNLSD
;
A
#
# COMPACT_ATOMS: atom_id res chain seq x y z
N MET A 1 -34.51 -16.99 39.63
CA MET A 1 -33.36 -17.64 38.93
C MET A 1 -33.22 -17.00 37.60
N THR A 2 -32.39 -15.95 37.51
CA THR A 2 -32.18 -15.17 36.32
C THR A 2 -30.72 -15.35 35.89
N SER A 3 -30.54 -16.03 34.81
CA SER A 3 -29.24 -16.35 34.23
C SER A 3 -28.76 -15.14 33.39
N ASN A 4 -27.73 -14.44 33.87
CA ASN A 4 -27.00 -13.44 33.13
C ASN A 4 -26.06 -14.12 32.13
N SER A 5 -26.38 -14.06 30.84
CA SER A 5 -25.44 -14.34 29.76
C SER A 5 -24.67 -13.07 29.42
N VAL A 6 -23.50 -12.93 30.00
CA VAL A 6 -22.52 -11.88 29.60
C VAL A 6 -21.90 -12.30 28.27
N THR A 7 -22.29 -11.61 27.23
CA THR A 7 -21.68 -11.71 25.90
C THR A 7 -20.24 -11.21 25.99
N ARG A 8 -19.28 -12.11 25.87
CA ARG A 8 -17.86 -11.75 25.73
C ARG A 8 -17.65 -11.03 24.41
N SER A 9 -17.50 -9.74 24.46
CA SER A 9 -16.95 -8.93 23.39
C SER A 9 -15.52 -9.41 23.08
N ASN A 10 -15.34 -10.00 21.91
CA ASN A 10 -14.01 -10.40 21.42
C ASN A 10 -13.17 -9.15 21.18
N SER A 11 -12.20 -8.92 22.06
CA SER A 11 -11.14 -7.93 21.88
C SER A 11 -10.17 -8.39 20.76
N ILE A 12 -10.44 -8.00 19.53
CA ILE A 12 -9.58 -8.27 18.36
C ILE A 12 -8.38 -7.29 18.32
N GLY A 13 -8.27 -6.34 19.26
CA GLY A 13 -7.41 -5.17 19.17
C GLY A 13 -5.97 -5.28 19.65
N SER A 14 -5.54 -6.28 20.42
CA SER A 14 -4.20 -6.19 21.05
C SER A 14 -3.18 -7.27 20.65
N LYS A 15 -3.55 -8.22 19.79
CA LYS A 15 -2.66 -9.33 19.36
C LYS A 15 -1.97 -9.14 18.00
N ALA A 16 -2.24 -8.07 17.28
CA ALA A 16 -1.81 -7.91 15.87
C ALA A 16 -0.45 -7.21 15.66
N LEU A 17 0.25 -6.81 16.69
CA LEU A 17 1.65 -6.34 16.60
C LEU A 17 2.67 -7.46 16.87
N SER A 18 2.26 -8.74 16.78
CA SER A 18 3.19 -9.86 16.72
C SER A 18 4.12 -9.66 15.53
N LYS A 19 5.42 -9.84 15.73
CA LYS A 19 6.48 -9.68 14.73
C LYS A 19 6.07 -10.33 13.41
N LEU A 20 5.70 -9.51 12.43
CA LEU A 20 5.44 -10.00 11.09
C LEU A 20 6.68 -10.72 10.56
N PRO A 21 6.53 -11.82 9.80
CA PRO A 21 7.65 -12.54 9.24
C PRO A 21 8.46 -11.62 8.30
N LYS A 22 9.78 -11.81 8.26
CA LYS A 22 10.61 -11.12 7.29
C LYS A 22 10.21 -11.57 5.89
N LEU A 23 9.97 -10.61 5.00
CA LEU A 23 9.63 -10.87 3.61
C LEU A 23 10.85 -10.66 2.72
N SER A 24 11.11 -11.62 1.84
CA SER A 24 12.21 -11.58 0.87
C SER A 24 11.73 -11.97 -0.53
N LYS A 25 12.57 -11.74 -1.54
CA LYS A 25 12.29 -12.14 -2.94
C LYS A 25 11.91 -13.63 -3.07
N LYS A 26 12.45 -14.51 -2.22
CA LYS A 26 12.23 -15.95 -2.27
C LYS A 26 10.83 -16.37 -1.82
N ASP A 27 10.20 -15.53 -1.01
CA ASP A 27 8.90 -15.82 -0.41
C ASP A 27 7.73 -15.47 -1.36
N LEU A 28 8.03 -14.79 -2.47
CA LEU A 28 7.02 -14.39 -3.45
C LEU A 28 6.70 -15.50 -4.43
N GLY A 29 5.42 -15.80 -4.62
CA GLY A 29 4.94 -16.77 -5.59
C GLY A 29 5.18 -16.37 -7.06
N ASN A 30 4.94 -17.30 -7.98
CA ASN A 30 5.21 -17.16 -9.40
C ASN A 30 4.18 -16.28 -10.15
N LEU A 31 3.00 -16.06 -9.59
CA LEU A 31 1.98 -15.17 -10.17
C LEU A 31 2.24 -13.70 -9.86
N VAL A 32 3.00 -13.41 -8.78
CA VAL A 32 3.29 -12.04 -8.37
C VAL A 32 4.11 -11.31 -9.43
N PRO A 33 3.72 -10.09 -9.86
CA PRO A 33 4.46 -9.33 -10.87
C PRO A 33 5.92 -9.08 -10.48
N ARG A 34 6.86 -9.45 -11.37
CA ARG A 34 8.31 -9.35 -11.14
C ARG A 34 8.97 -8.37 -12.10
N ARG A 35 10.01 -7.69 -11.64
CA ARG A 35 10.86 -6.85 -12.50
C ARG A 35 11.83 -7.66 -13.33
N GLY A 36 12.18 -8.87 -12.87
CA GLY A 36 13.13 -9.75 -13.54
C GLY A 36 14.59 -9.28 -13.49
N ASN A 37 14.94 -8.37 -12.56
CA ASN A 37 16.29 -7.86 -12.43
C ASN A 37 17.13 -8.75 -11.49
N LYS A 38 18.39 -9.00 -11.86
CA LYS A 38 19.30 -9.83 -11.05
C LYS A 38 20.18 -9.01 -10.11
N VAL A 39 20.54 -7.79 -10.49
CA VAL A 39 21.49 -6.92 -9.75
C VAL A 39 20.77 -6.00 -8.78
N ALA A 40 19.69 -5.35 -9.22
CA ALA A 40 18.98 -4.39 -8.40
C ALA A 40 18.49 -4.93 -7.04
N PRO A 41 18.00 -6.18 -6.91
CA PRO A 41 17.64 -6.73 -5.61
C PRO A 41 18.80 -6.83 -4.62
N VAL A 42 20.01 -7.13 -5.07
CA VAL A 42 21.19 -7.22 -4.21
C VAL A 42 21.57 -5.85 -3.67
N LEU A 43 21.69 -4.85 -4.55
CA LEU A 43 22.03 -3.48 -4.17
C LEU A 43 20.98 -2.86 -3.26
N ALA A 44 19.70 -3.03 -3.60
CA ALA A 44 18.59 -2.51 -2.82
C ALA A 44 18.51 -3.16 -1.43
N SER A 45 18.74 -4.48 -1.34
CA SER A 45 18.79 -5.18 -0.05
C SER A 45 19.94 -4.71 0.83
N ALA A 46 21.12 -4.44 0.24
CA ALA A 46 22.25 -3.87 0.96
C ALA A 46 21.95 -2.46 1.50
N LEU A 47 21.31 -1.61 0.67
CA LEU A 47 20.89 -0.26 1.09
C LEU A 47 19.87 -0.30 2.23
N LEU A 48 18.83 -1.14 2.14
CA LEU A 48 17.85 -1.31 3.19
C LEU A 48 18.50 -1.79 4.50
N LYS A 49 19.40 -2.78 4.41
CA LYS A 49 20.14 -3.28 5.57
C LYS A 49 20.99 -2.18 6.20
N ALA A 50 21.72 -1.39 5.41
CA ALA A 50 22.57 -0.30 5.90
C ALA A 50 21.74 0.81 6.57
N SER A 51 20.53 1.10 6.08
CA SER A 51 19.61 2.09 6.66
C SER A 51 18.79 1.55 7.85
N GLY A 52 18.88 0.25 8.13
CA GLY A 52 18.12 -0.45 9.17
C GLY A 52 16.66 -0.73 8.80
N TRP A 53 16.25 -0.48 7.53
CA TRP A 53 14.91 -0.79 7.03
C TRP A 53 14.80 -2.25 6.60
N ARG A 54 13.59 -2.80 6.73
CA ARG A 54 13.28 -4.17 6.31
C ARG A 54 11.87 -4.31 5.75
N THR A 55 11.67 -5.32 4.94
CA THR A 55 10.36 -5.73 4.44
C THR A 55 9.81 -6.88 5.30
N VAL A 56 8.55 -6.80 5.69
CA VAL A 56 7.88 -7.77 6.55
C VAL A 56 6.44 -8.02 6.07
N GLY A 57 5.85 -9.11 6.53
CA GLY A 57 4.49 -9.50 6.17
C GLY A 57 4.46 -10.56 5.07
N GLU A 58 3.39 -10.57 4.30
CA GLU A 58 3.17 -11.55 3.25
C GLU A 58 2.57 -10.91 2.00
N ILE A 59 3.02 -11.36 0.84
CA ILE A 59 2.37 -11.07 -0.45
C ILE A 59 1.81 -12.39 -0.97
N PRO A 60 0.49 -12.56 -0.96
CA PRO A 60 -0.15 -13.76 -1.50
C PRO A 60 0.19 -13.97 -2.97
N ASN A 61 0.20 -15.24 -3.42
CA ASN A 61 0.52 -15.59 -4.81
C ASN A 61 -0.63 -15.26 -5.75
N ILE A 62 -0.81 -13.97 -6.05
CA ILE A 62 -1.86 -13.43 -6.92
C ILE A 62 -1.24 -12.59 -8.03
N PRO A 63 -1.85 -12.56 -9.24
CA PRO A 63 -1.33 -11.79 -10.36
C PRO A 63 -1.70 -10.30 -10.29
N GLN A 64 -2.79 -9.95 -9.62
CA GLN A 64 -3.34 -8.59 -9.67
C GLN A 64 -3.80 -8.11 -8.30
N ALA A 65 -3.51 -6.83 -8.00
CA ALA A 65 -3.99 -6.14 -6.79
C ALA A 65 -3.94 -4.61 -6.93
N VAL A 66 -4.83 -3.93 -6.23
CA VAL A 66 -4.67 -2.50 -5.93
C VAL A 66 -3.86 -2.37 -4.64
N VAL A 67 -2.69 -1.71 -4.71
CA VAL A 67 -1.77 -1.57 -3.57
C VAL A 67 -1.93 -0.20 -2.93
N LEU A 68 -2.19 -0.16 -1.63
CA LEU A 68 -2.32 1.09 -0.87
C LEU A 68 -1.05 1.33 -0.05
N ALA A 69 -0.26 2.34 -0.42
CA ALA A 69 0.96 2.72 0.29
C ALA A 69 0.69 3.88 1.25
N LEU A 70 0.69 3.63 2.54
CA LEU A 70 0.32 4.55 3.61
C LEU A 70 1.16 4.34 4.89
N PRO A 71 1.19 5.30 5.81
CA PRO A 71 0.90 6.72 5.61
C PRO A 71 1.91 7.37 4.67
N HIS A 72 1.48 8.37 3.88
CA HIS A 72 2.38 9.07 2.95
C HIS A 72 2.55 10.53 3.37
N THR A 73 3.48 10.78 4.29
CA THR A 73 3.68 12.09 4.92
C THR A 73 4.93 12.83 4.46
N SER A 74 5.79 12.18 3.63
CA SER A 74 7.09 12.74 3.22
C SER A 74 7.49 12.33 1.80
N ASN A 75 8.32 13.16 1.16
CA ASN A 75 9.04 12.76 -0.07
C ASN A 75 10.07 11.65 0.20
N VAL A 76 10.57 11.58 1.44
CA VAL A 76 11.57 10.59 1.86
C VAL A 76 10.97 9.17 1.92
N ASP A 77 9.64 9.04 1.98
CA ASP A 77 8.97 7.75 1.96
C ASP A 77 9.38 6.93 0.72
N GLY A 78 9.50 7.59 -0.44
CA GLY A 78 9.99 6.95 -1.67
C GLY A 78 11.43 6.43 -1.60
N VAL A 79 12.27 7.06 -0.76
CA VAL A 79 13.69 6.65 -0.59
C VAL A 79 13.80 5.26 0.05
N TYR A 80 12.80 4.84 0.82
CA TYR A 80 12.76 3.51 1.43
C TYR A 80 11.78 2.57 0.73
N ALA A 81 10.62 3.07 0.28
CA ALA A 81 9.64 2.27 -0.41
C ALA A 81 10.18 1.71 -1.74
N ILE A 82 10.80 2.55 -2.58
CA ILE A 82 11.29 2.12 -3.90
C ILE A 82 12.39 1.05 -3.78
N PRO A 83 13.45 1.22 -2.98
CA PRO A 83 14.41 0.14 -2.75
C PRO A 83 13.77 -1.15 -2.19
N SER A 84 12.72 -1.04 -1.35
CA SER A 84 12.02 -2.23 -0.86
C SER A 84 11.37 -3.02 -1.99
N LEU A 85 10.76 -2.35 -2.98
CA LEU A 85 10.23 -3.00 -4.18
C LEU A 85 11.33 -3.67 -5.02
N PHE A 86 12.48 -3.00 -5.17
CA PHE A 86 13.63 -3.59 -5.88
C PHE A 86 14.22 -4.77 -5.12
N ALA A 87 14.36 -4.70 -3.80
CA ALA A 87 14.88 -5.80 -2.97
C ALA A 87 14.01 -7.06 -3.08
N LEU A 88 12.69 -6.88 -3.20
CA LEU A 88 11.74 -7.96 -3.44
C LEU A 88 11.66 -8.40 -4.91
N ASP A 89 12.32 -7.69 -5.86
CA ASP A 89 12.11 -7.84 -7.30
C ASP A 89 10.63 -7.66 -7.70
N LEU A 90 9.89 -6.89 -6.91
CA LEU A 90 8.45 -6.69 -7.06
C LEU A 90 8.17 -5.56 -8.04
N GLN A 91 7.30 -5.81 -9.02
CA GLN A 91 6.85 -4.79 -9.95
C GLN A 91 5.52 -4.21 -9.50
N ILE A 92 5.54 -2.96 -9.05
CA ILE A 92 4.33 -2.17 -8.79
C ILE A 92 4.32 -0.99 -9.77
N SER A 93 3.22 -0.85 -10.50
CA SER A 93 2.94 0.36 -11.31
C SER A 93 2.39 1.44 -10.39
N ILE A 94 3.12 2.53 -10.22
CA ILE A 94 2.74 3.63 -9.30
C ILE A 94 2.09 4.76 -10.10
N MET A 95 0.96 5.25 -9.66
CA MET A 95 0.29 6.40 -10.28
C MET A 95 1.00 7.71 -9.91
N GLY A 96 1.68 8.33 -10.87
CA GLY A 96 2.38 9.60 -10.70
C GLY A 96 1.70 10.77 -11.42
N LYS A 97 1.89 11.99 -10.91
CA LYS A 97 1.37 13.20 -11.56
C LYS A 97 2.04 13.38 -12.93
N HIS A 98 1.26 13.53 -14.01
CA HIS A 98 1.76 13.63 -15.38
C HIS A 98 2.78 14.77 -15.58
N THR A 99 2.67 15.86 -14.80
CA THR A 99 3.61 17.00 -14.91
C THR A 99 5.05 16.62 -14.58
N LEU A 100 5.30 15.58 -13.81
CA LEU A 100 6.65 15.07 -13.50
C LEU A 100 7.32 14.48 -14.75
N PHE A 101 6.53 14.01 -15.71
CA PHE A 101 7.02 13.44 -16.97
C PHE A 101 7.36 14.47 -18.05
N LYS A 102 7.19 15.79 -17.77
CA LYS A 102 7.61 16.86 -18.65
C LYS A 102 9.13 17.07 -18.64
N ILE A 103 9.83 16.56 -17.62
CA ILE A 103 11.29 16.64 -17.51
C ILE A 103 11.88 15.33 -18.07
N PRO A 104 12.59 15.33 -19.22
CA PRO A 104 12.96 14.12 -19.95
C PRO A 104 13.74 13.09 -19.11
N VAL A 105 14.79 13.52 -18.41
CA VAL A 105 15.62 12.63 -17.57
C VAL A 105 14.80 12.04 -16.41
N LEU A 106 14.00 12.89 -15.75
CA LEU A 106 13.11 12.44 -14.67
C LEU A 106 12.03 11.49 -15.19
N ALA A 107 11.47 11.76 -16.37
CA ALA A 107 10.47 10.89 -17.00
C ALA A 107 11.01 9.49 -17.28
N GLN A 108 12.25 9.39 -17.76
CA GLN A 108 12.92 8.11 -18.00
C GLN A 108 13.11 7.33 -16.69
N LEU A 109 13.60 8.01 -15.66
CA LEU A 109 13.80 7.43 -14.34
C LEU A 109 12.46 6.96 -13.73
N LEU A 110 11.41 7.79 -13.80
CA LEU A 110 10.09 7.46 -13.29
C LEU A 110 9.48 6.23 -14.00
N ARG A 111 9.58 6.18 -15.34
CA ARG A 111 9.14 5.00 -16.12
C ARG A 111 9.90 3.75 -15.72
N TRP A 112 11.22 3.85 -15.57
CA TRP A 112 12.05 2.73 -15.13
C TRP A 112 11.66 2.23 -13.73
N MET A 113 11.28 3.16 -12.83
CA MET A 113 10.76 2.83 -11.51
C MET A 113 9.34 2.22 -11.53
N GLY A 114 8.65 2.23 -12.69
CA GLY A 114 7.29 1.74 -12.83
C GLY A 114 6.22 2.81 -12.56
N VAL A 115 6.60 4.10 -12.57
CA VAL A 115 5.62 5.19 -12.40
C VAL A 115 4.87 5.43 -13.70
N VAL A 116 3.54 5.38 -13.65
CA VAL A 116 2.64 5.64 -14.79
C VAL A 116 2.06 7.06 -14.66
N PRO A 117 2.17 7.90 -15.71
CA PRO A 117 1.60 9.24 -15.67
C PRO A 117 0.08 9.20 -15.66
N ILE A 118 -0.54 9.96 -14.75
CA ILE A 118 -1.98 10.16 -14.73
C ILE A 118 -2.33 11.64 -14.86
N ASN A 119 -3.32 11.92 -15.70
CA ASN A 119 -3.94 13.24 -15.78
C ASN A 119 -5.11 13.30 -14.82
N ARG A 120 -4.94 14.00 -13.70
CA ARG A 120 -5.95 14.11 -12.64
C ARG A 120 -7.15 15.00 -13.00
N GLY A 121 -7.14 15.64 -14.18
CA GLY A 121 -8.21 16.52 -14.65
C GLY A 121 -9.51 15.78 -15.04
N ASN A 122 -9.41 14.51 -15.42
CA ASN A 122 -10.58 13.68 -15.78
C ASN A 122 -10.58 12.39 -14.95
N LYS A 123 -11.18 12.46 -13.76
CA LYS A 123 -11.17 11.35 -12.78
C LYS A 123 -11.89 10.09 -13.27
N GLY A 124 -13.00 10.25 -13.98
CA GLY A 124 -13.80 9.12 -14.51
C GLY A 124 -13.02 8.33 -15.57
N SER A 125 -12.34 9.03 -16.50
CA SER A 125 -11.55 8.36 -17.54
C SER A 125 -10.32 7.64 -16.97
N VAL A 126 -9.68 8.19 -15.91
CA VAL A 126 -8.55 7.53 -15.25
C VAL A 126 -8.99 6.26 -14.53
N LEU A 127 -10.13 6.30 -13.84
CA LEU A 127 -10.70 5.13 -13.17
C LEU A 127 -11.00 4.02 -14.17
N GLN A 128 -11.75 4.34 -15.23
CA GLN A 128 -12.13 3.38 -16.26
C GLN A 128 -10.92 2.80 -16.99
N ALA A 129 -9.97 3.64 -17.42
CA ALA A 129 -8.74 3.18 -18.07
C ALA A 129 -7.90 2.25 -17.15
N SER A 130 -7.94 2.49 -15.83
CA SER A 130 -7.26 1.62 -14.87
C SER A 130 -7.98 0.28 -14.71
N ILE A 131 -9.32 0.28 -14.68
CA ILE A 131 -10.13 -0.95 -14.66
C ILE A 131 -9.87 -1.76 -15.93
N ASP A 132 -9.89 -1.11 -17.11
CA ASP A 132 -9.65 -1.78 -18.39
C ASP A 132 -8.25 -2.41 -18.45
N LYS A 133 -7.26 -1.77 -17.85
CA LYS A 133 -5.91 -2.34 -17.73
C LYS A 133 -5.87 -3.62 -16.88
N PHE A 134 -6.63 -3.71 -15.81
CA PHE A 134 -6.78 -4.96 -15.05
C PHE A 134 -7.49 -6.04 -15.86
N LYS A 135 -8.49 -5.67 -16.66
CA LYS A 135 -9.26 -6.61 -17.51
C LYS A 135 -8.44 -7.26 -18.63
N THR A 136 -7.24 -6.76 -18.95
CA THR A 136 -6.34 -7.43 -19.89
C THR A 136 -5.87 -8.80 -19.41
N GLY A 137 -5.99 -9.09 -18.11
CA GLY A 137 -5.52 -10.34 -17.49
C GLY A 137 -4.00 -10.37 -17.20
N GLU A 138 -3.25 -9.35 -17.65
CA GLU A 138 -1.82 -9.26 -17.41
C GLU A 138 -1.51 -9.05 -15.91
N PRO A 139 -0.42 -9.63 -15.39
CA PRO A 139 -0.02 -9.41 -14.00
C PRO A 139 0.19 -7.91 -13.71
N LEU A 140 -0.54 -7.38 -12.72
CA LEU A 140 -0.54 -5.95 -12.42
C LEU A 140 -0.77 -5.68 -10.92
N PHE A 141 0.23 -5.13 -10.26
CA PHE A 141 0.06 -4.45 -8.97
C PHE A 141 0.04 -2.94 -9.23
N LEU A 142 -1.09 -2.28 -8.94
CA LEU A 142 -1.26 -0.85 -9.17
C LEU A 142 -1.24 -0.10 -7.83
N GLY A 143 -0.14 0.62 -7.59
CA GLY A 143 0.13 1.33 -6.34
C GLY A 143 -0.39 2.77 -6.36
N LEU A 144 -1.05 3.15 -5.28
CA LEU A 144 -1.52 4.52 -5.07
C LEU A 144 -1.59 4.85 -3.56
N SER A 145 -1.67 6.16 -3.25
CA SER A 145 -1.97 6.65 -1.92
C SER A 145 -3.35 7.34 -1.95
N PRO A 146 -4.35 6.85 -1.20
CA PRO A 146 -5.68 7.44 -1.16
C PRO A 146 -5.70 8.83 -0.49
N GLU A 147 -4.71 9.16 0.32
CA GLU A 147 -4.52 10.50 0.88
C GLU A 147 -4.36 11.54 -0.23
N GLY A 148 -3.69 11.18 -1.33
CA GLY A 148 -3.48 12.03 -2.50
C GLY A 148 -2.62 13.27 -2.23
N THR A 149 -2.06 13.39 -1.05
CA THR A 149 -1.19 14.46 -0.55
C THR A 149 -0.17 13.88 0.42
N ARG A 150 0.82 14.69 0.82
CA ARG A 150 1.76 14.40 1.91
C ARG A 150 1.55 15.31 3.11
N GLN A 151 0.45 16.03 3.11
CA GLN A 151 -0.02 16.85 4.21
C GLN A 151 -1.25 16.19 4.82
N TYR A 152 -1.65 16.66 6.00
CA TYR A 152 -2.91 16.25 6.61
C TYR A 152 -4.07 16.31 5.60
N THR A 153 -4.94 15.33 5.66
CA THR A 153 -6.21 15.31 4.93
C THR A 153 -7.31 14.76 5.82
N LYS A 154 -8.49 15.36 5.71
CA LYS A 154 -9.66 14.94 6.48
C LYS A 154 -10.17 13.58 6.01
N ASP A 155 -10.16 13.35 4.69
CA ASP A 155 -10.76 12.18 4.08
C ASP A 155 -9.82 11.51 3.08
N TRP A 156 -9.92 10.21 2.92
CA TRP A 156 -9.30 9.48 1.83
C TRP A 156 -10.14 9.58 0.56
N LYS A 157 -9.46 9.61 -0.58
CA LYS A 157 -10.08 9.51 -1.89
C LYS A 157 -10.48 8.06 -2.15
N THR A 158 -11.75 7.79 -2.33
CA THR A 158 -12.32 6.44 -2.45
C THR A 158 -12.11 5.78 -3.82
N GLY A 159 -11.48 6.47 -4.77
CA GLY A 159 -11.24 5.94 -6.12
C GLY A 159 -10.52 4.59 -6.16
N PHE A 160 -9.66 4.30 -5.18
CA PHE A 160 -8.99 3.01 -5.07
C PHE A 160 -9.97 1.85 -4.82
N TYR A 161 -11.02 2.11 -4.02
CA TYR A 161 -12.03 1.12 -3.67
C TYR A 161 -12.86 0.74 -4.91
N TYR A 162 -13.37 1.75 -5.61
CA TYR A 162 -14.14 1.53 -6.84
C TYR A 162 -13.29 0.96 -7.97
N LEU A 163 -11.99 1.25 -7.99
CA LEU A 163 -11.04 0.61 -8.90
C LEU A 163 -10.92 -0.89 -8.62
N ALA A 164 -10.68 -1.26 -7.37
CA ALA A 164 -10.55 -2.66 -6.97
C ALA A 164 -11.85 -3.43 -7.18
N LEU A 165 -12.99 -2.83 -6.82
CA LEU A 165 -14.32 -3.40 -7.03
C LEU A 165 -14.62 -3.60 -8.52
N GLY A 166 -14.45 -2.55 -9.35
CA GLY A 166 -14.74 -2.60 -10.79
C GLY A 166 -13.81 -3.52 -11.59
N ALA A 167 -12.59 -3.72 -11.11
CA ALA A 167 -11.61 -4.65 -11.66
C ALA A 167 -11.74 -6.08 -11.10
N ASN A 168 -12.54 -6.28 -10.06
CA ASN A 168 -12.67 -7.55 -9.32
C ASN A 168 -11.32 -8.06 -8.80
N VAL A 169 -10.51 -7.18 -8.21
CA VAL A 169 -9.20 -7.50 -7.65
C VAL A 169 -9.12 -7.11 -6.18
N PRO A 170 -8.29 -7.78 -5.37
CA PRO A 170 -8.12 -7.41 -3.97
C PRO A 170 -7.35 -6.10 -3.79
N ILE A 171 -7.51 -5.51 -2.62
CA ILE A 171 -6.70 -4.42 -2.10
C ILE A 171 -5.60 -5.03 -1.23
N LEU A 172 -4.34 -4.66 -1.49
CA LEU A 172 -3.18 -5.00 -0.68
C LEU A 172 -2.71 -3.76 0.08
N PRO A 173 -3.02 -3.64 1.38
CA PRO A 173 -2.50 -2.56 2.20
C PRO A 173 -1.00 -2.74 2.45
N VAL A 174 -0.24 -1.65 2.30
CA VAL A 174 1.20 -1.61 2.59
C VAL A 174 1.47 -0.44 3.52
N ALA A 175 2.03 -0.72 4.68
CA ALA A 175 2.36 0.30 5.66
C ALA A 175 3.85 0.62 5.67
N MET A 176 4.17 1.90 5.86
CA MET A 176 5.50 2.40 6.11
C MET A 176 5.61 2.88 7.56
N ASP A 177 6.28 2.10 8.40
CA ASP A 177 6.44 2.39 9.82
C ASP A 177 7.86 2.86 10.14
N TYR A 178 7.98 4.13 10.48
CA TYR A 178 9.26 4.77 10.82
C TYR A 178 9.75 4.40 12.23
N LYS A 179 8.86 4.01 13.14
CA LYS A 179 9.23 3.58 14.50
C LYS A 179 10.01 2.27 14.46
N THR A 180 9.55 1.31 13.67
CA THR A 180 10.18 -0.01 13.52
C THR A 180 11.07 -0.12 12.29
N LYS A 181 11.08 0.89 11.42
CA LYS A 181 11.74 0.92 10.11
C LYS A 181 11.33 -0.27 9.22
N GLU A 182 10.02 -0.44 9.07
CA GLU A 182 9.42 -1.54 8.33
C GLU A 182 8.55 -1.06 7.17
N ILE A 183 8.70 -1.74 6.04
CA ILE A 183 7.67 -1.77 4.99
C ILE A 183 6.87 -3.04 5.21
N ARG A 184 5.61 -2.88 5.64
CA ARG A 184 4.73 -3.99 6.03
C ARG A 184 3.73 -4.28 4.93
N PHE A 185 3.76 -5.49 4.39
CA PHE A 185 2.73 -6.00 3.50
C PHE A 185 1.69 -6.73 4.36
N MET A 186 0.45 -6.26 4.30
CA MET A 186 -0.61 -6.67 5.23
C MET A 186 -1.64 -7.56 4.54
N SER A 187 -2.67 -7.98 5.26
CA SER A 187 -3.67 -8.91 4.74
C SER A 187 -4.50 -8.30 3.62
N LEU A 188 -4.82 -9.10 2.60
CA LEU A 188 -5.69 -8.67 1.51
C LEU A 188 -7.09 -8.30 2.01
N VAL A 189 -7.67 -7.28 1.41
CA VAL A 189 -9.07 -6.92 1.58
C VAL A 189 -9.78 -7.04 0.23
N HIS A 190 -10.81 -7.87 0.17
CA HIS A 190 -11.67 -8.00 -1.01
C HIS A 190 -12.85 -7.03 -0.86
N PRO A 191 -13.00 -6.05 -1.77
CA PRO A 191 -14.14 -5.13 -1.72
C PRO A 191 -15.46 -5.90 -1.88
N THR A 192 -16.41 -5.64 -0.98
CA THR A 192 -17.72 -6.30 -1.00
C THR A 192 -18.78 -5.52 -1.76
N GLY A 193 -18.51 -4.25 -2.09
CA GLY A 193 -19.47 -3.27 -2.61
C GLY A 193 -20.03 -2.36 -1.52
N ASP A 194 -19.97 -2.75 -0.26
CA ASP A 194 -20.30 -1.89 0.89
C ASP A 194 -19.04 -1.18 1.40
N ILE A 195 -18.79 0.00 0.87
CA ILE A 195 -17.63 0.80 1.26
C ILE A 195 -17.63 1.17 2.74
N THR A 196 -18.81 1.35 3.34
CA THR A 196 -18.96 1.74 4.74
C THR A 196 -18.51 0.62 5.67
N ALA A 197 -18.80 -0.64 5.30
CA ALA A 197 -18.36 -1.81 6.03
C ALA A 197 -16.89 -2.18 5.78
N ASP A 198 -16.35 -1.86 4.59
CA ASP A 198 -15.01 -2.29 4.19
C ASP A 198 -13.90 -1.30 4.60
N LEU A 199 -14.15 0.02 4.57
CA LEU A 199 -13.15 1.03 4.95
C LEU A 199 -12.60 0.84 6.37
N PRO A 200 -13.42 0.57 7.42
CA PRO A 200 -12.89 0.32 8.75
C PRO A 200 -11.92 -0.87 8.82
N LYS A 201 -12.14 -1.91 8.03
CA LYS A 201 -11.24 -3.08 7.94
C LYS A 201 -9.89 -2.70 7.32
N ILE A 202 -9.91 -1.79 6.33
CA ILE A 202 -8.70 -1.28 5.68
C ILE A 202 -7.95 -0.36 6.65
N TYR A 203 -8.63 0.60 7.27
CA TYR A 203 -8.04 1.52 8.23
C TYR A 203 -7.40 0.78 9.39
N GLY A 204 -8.10 -0.19 9.98
CA GLY A 204 -7.63 -0.96 11.13
C GLY A 204 -6.29 -1.66 10.92
N GLN A 205 -5.92 -1.98 9.66
CA GLN A 205 -4.62 -2.57 9.37
C GLN A 205 -3.44 -1.61 9.59
N TYR A 206 -3.69 -0.29 9.57
CA TYR A 206 -2.67 0.74 9.81
C TYR A 206 -2.57 1.18 11.28
N GLN A 207 -3.32 0.55 12.18
CA GLN A 207 -3.29 0.85 13.60
C GLN A 207 -1.87 0.71 14.17
N GLY A 208 -1.41 1.71 14.92
CA GLY A 208 -0.08 1.74 15.53
C GLY A 208 1.08 1.99 14.55
N VAL A 209 0.81 2.23 13.27
CA VAL A 209 1.83 2.62 12.28
C VAL A 209 2.23 4.07 12.50
N VAL A 210 3.53 4.30 12.68
CA VAL A 210 4.08 5.64 12.93
C VAL A 210 4.69 6.21 11.65
N PRO A 211 4.15 7.31 11.09
CA PRO A 211 4.70 7.98 9.92
C PRO A 211 5.96 8.78 10.25
N ARG A 212 6.65 9.29 9.23
CA ARG A 212 7.78 10.22 9.40
C ARG A 212 7.36 11.52 10.08
N TYR A 213 6.19 12.04 9.74
CA TYR A 213 5.62 13.27 10.26
C TYR A 213 4.22 12.98 10.84
N PRO A 214 4.12 12.68 12.16
CA PRO A 214 2.85 12.34 12.80
C PRO A 214 1.78 13.41 12.66
N GLU A 215 2.18 14.69 12.66
CA GLU A 215 1.29 15.85 12.50
C GLU A 215 0.61 15.93 11.12
N ARG A 216 1.07 15.13 10.16
CA ARG A 216 0.49 15.05 8.80
C ARG A 216 -0.36 13.80 8.58
N LEU A 217 -0.53 12.98 9.61
CA LEU A 217 -1.34 11.78 9.52
C LEU A 217 -2.78 12.14 9.17
N SER A 218 -3.36 11.43 8.21
CA SER A 218 -4.76 11.65 7.79
C SER A 218 -5.75 11.33 8.91
N GLN A 219 -6.91 12.03 8.94
CA GLN A 219 -7.90 11.89 9.99
C GLN A 219 -8.33 10.43 10.22
N PRO A 220 -8.64 9.62 9.17
CA PRO A 220 -9.02 8.22 9.38
C PRO A 220 -7.96 7.41 10.13
N LEU A 221 -6.66 7.71 9.93
CA LEU A 221 -5.58 7.02 10.64
C LEU A 221 -5.34 7.59 12.04
N GLN A 222 -5.66 8.86 12.29
CA GLN A 222 -5.68 9.40 13.65
C GLN A 222 -6.79 8.78 14.48
N ASP A 223 -8.00 8.67 13.91
CA ASP A 223 -9.17 8.14 14.59
C ASP A 223 -8.95 6.70 15.07
N ILE A 224 -8.40 5.82 14.24
CA ILE A 224 -8.13 4.42 14.65
C ILE A 224 -7.03 4.31 15.72
N ASN A 225 -6.10 5.26 15.78
CA ASN A 225 -5.07 5.28 16.82
C ASN A 225 -5.63 5.82 18.14
N ASN A 226 -6.54 6.80 18.09
CA ASN A 226 -7.20 7.36 19.29
C ASN A 226 -8.22 6.40 19.92
N LEU A 227 -8.76 5.45 19.14
CA LEU A 227 -9.67 4.40 19.66
C LEU A 227 -8.94 3.29 20.44
N SER A 228 -7.61 3.37 20.54
CA SER A 228 -6.75 2.33 21.14
C SER A 228 -6.23 2.71 22.52
N ASP A 229 -6.41 3.96 22.92
CA ASP A 229 -6.08 4.50 24.25
C ASP A 229 -7.32 4.41 25.17
#